data_76aa406818002ced070b3dfda50224d9
#
_entry.id   76aa406818002ced070b3dfda50224d9
#
_cell.length_a   1.000
_cell.length_b   1.000
_cell.length_c   1.000
_cell.angle_alpha   90.00
_cell.angle_beta   90.00
_cell.angle_gamma   90.00
#
_symmetry.space_group_name_H-M   'P 1'
#
loop_
_entity.id
_entity.type
_entity.pdbx_description
1 polymer ?
#
loop_
_entity_poly.entity_id
_entity_poly.type
_entity_poly.pdbx_seq_one_letter_code
_entity_poly.pdbx_strand_id
1 'polypeptide(L)'
;LSEGSLKPPIFLTSTFAFESAAAGKKFFEHITGKREGPADGLVYSRFNGPNQEILEDRLAVWDEADDSLVFSSGMSAIATMLLALVGQNDVIVHSGPLYAATETLIARILSRFGVSFLDFPAGATRAEIDDMMDRAKALAAEKGGKVALVYLESPANPTNALVDVEAVRASRDAAFPGEQKPAIAIDNTFLGPLWQQPIKQGAELVVYSLTKYAGGHSDLVAGGVSGNQALINIIRPMRNVIGTICDPNTAWMLLRSLETLELRMTRA
;
A
#
# COMPACT_ATOMS: atom_id res chain seq x y z
N LEU A 1 -25.78 -6.00 4.89
CA LEU A 1 -25.85 -6.55 3.52
C LEU A 1 -27.20 -6.19 2.93
N SER A 2 -27.22 -5.82 1.64
CA SER A 2 -28.45 -5.43 0.96
C SER A 2 -29.42 -6.62 0.90
N GLU A 3 -30.67 -6.38 1.27
CA GLU A 3 -31.76 -7.37 1.27
C GLU A 3 -31.45 -8.67 2.03
N GLY A 4 -30.52 -8.63 2.99
CA GLY A 4 -30.11 -9.81 3.77
C GLY A 4 -29.28 -10.83 2.99
N SER A 5 -28.73 -10.48 1.84
CA SER A 5 -27.89 -11.40 1.05
C SER A 5 -26.60 -11.75 1.80
N LEU A 6 -26.16 -13.02 1.71
CA LEU A 6 -24.91 -13.48 2.33
C LEU A 6 -23.66 -12.94 1.62
N LYS A 7 -23.76 -12.59 0.34
CA LYS A 7 -22.72 -11.93 -0.43
C LYS A 7 -23.15 -10.52 -0.79
N PRO A 8 -22.27 -9.53 -0.76
CA PRO A 8 -22.63 -8.20 -1.23
C PRO A 8 -23.00 -8.23 -2.71
N PRO A 9 -24.02 -7.49 -3.14
CA PRO A 9 -24.24 -7.27 -4.57
C PRO A 9 -23.09 -6.47 -5.17
N ILE A 10 -22.98 -6.45 -6.50
CA ILE A 10 -22.04 -5.58 -7.20
C ILE A 10 -22.70 -4.23 -7.41
N PHE A 11 -22.15 -3.17 -6.81
CA PHE A 11 -22.67 -1.80 -6.91
C PHE A 11 -22.05 -1.08 -8.12
N LEU A 12 -22.61 -1.32 -9.31
CA LEU A 12 -22.18 -0.66 -10.55
C LEU A 12 -22.81 0.72 -10.69
N THR A 13 -22.35 1.66 -9.91
CA THR A 13 -22.75 3.06 -9.98
C THR A 13 -21.56 3.99 -9.88
N SER A 14 -21.60 5.14 -10.55
CA SER A 14 -20.58 6.18 -10.43
C SER A 14 -20.87 7.14 -9.26
N THR A 15 -22.12 7.28 -8.84
CA THR A 15 -22.56 8.35 -7.94
C THR A 15 -23.59 7.83 -6.95
N PHE A 16 -23.51 8.31 -5.73
CA PHE A 16 -24.45 8.00 -4.66
C PHE A 16 -25.25 9.26 -4.30
N ALA A 17 -26.54 9.11 -4.05
CA ALA A 17 -27.42 10.19 -3.65
C ALA A 17 -27.39 10.39 -2.14
N PHE A 18 -27.37 11.63 -1.69
CA PHE A 18 -27.62 11.96 -0.29
C PHE A 18 -29.12 11.99 -0.01
N GLU A 19 -29.53 11.62 1.21
CA GLU A 19 -30.89 11.66 1.65
C GLU A 19 -31.50 13.08 1.62
N SER A 20 -30.61 14.10 1.78
CA SER A 20 -31.00 15.51 1.73
C SER A 20 -29.83 16.41 1.38
N ALA A 21 -30.12 17.63 0.95
CA ALA A 21 -29.10 18.67 0.74
C ALA A 21 -28.30 18.97 2.04
N ALA A 22 -28.94 18.87 3.20
CA ALA A 22 -28.30 19.06 4.49
C ALA A 22 -27.28 17.93 4.79
N ALA A 23 -27.61 16.67 4.46
CA ALA A 23 -26.70 15.53 4.57
C ALA A 23 -25.49 15.70 3.66
N GLY A 24 -25.69 16.10 2.41
CA GLY A 24 -24.59 16.39 1.47
C GLY A 24 -23.69 17.53 1.97
N LYS A 25 -24.27 18.61 2.47
CA LYS A 25 -23.50 19.72 3.08
C LYS A 25 -22.62 19.22 4.23
N LYS A 26 -23.21 18.45 5.16
CA LYS A 26 -22.50 17.86 6.31
C LYS A 26 -21.33 17.00 5.85
N PHE A 27 -21.52 16.12 4.85
CA PHE A 27 -20.50 15.29 4.28
C PHE A 27 -19.30 16.11 3.78
N PHE A 28 -19.56 17.13 2.96
CA PHE A 28 -18.47 17.97 2.42
C PHE A 28 -17.82 18.87 3.47
N GLU A 29 -18.51 19.24 4.54
CA GLU A 29 -17.92 19.94 5.68
C GLU A 29 -16.86 19.06 6.39
N HIS A 30 -17.11 17.74 6.55
CA HIS A 30 -16.14 16.79 7.09
C HIS A 30 -14.95 16.61 6.12
N ILE A 31 -15.19 16.37 4.83
CA ILE A 31 -14.13 16.19 3.81
C ILE A 31 -13.20 17.40 3.75
N THR A 32 -13.75 18.61 3.92
CA THR A 32 -12.97 19.87 3.86
C THR A 32 -12.37 20.30 5.20
N GLY A 33 -12.52 19.49 6.26
CA GLY A 33 -12.00 19.80 7.60
C GLY A 33 -12.75 20.94 8.32
N LYS A 34 -13.89 21.39 7.81
CA LYS A 34 -14.75 22.40 8.46
C LYS A 34 -15.59 21.84 9.60
N ARG A 35 -15.64 20.52 9.70
CA ARG A 35 -16.35 19.79 10.75
C ARG A 35 -15.47 18.63 11.21
N GLU A 36 -15.36 18.43 12.51
CA GLU A 36 -14.64 17.28 13.10
C GLU A 36 -15.41 15.97 12.89
N GLY A 37 -14.64 14.86 12.85
CA GLY A 37 -15.14 13.51 12.67
C GLY A 37 -15.11 13.01 11.22
N PRO A 38 -15.36 11.73 11.00
CA PRO A 38 -15.36 11.12 9.67
C PRO A 38 -16.51 11.64 8.81
N ALA A 39 -16.29 11.71 7.51
CA ALA A 39 -17.35 11.86 6.54
C ALA A 39 -18.13 10.54 6.46
N ASP A 40 -19.43 10.59 6.77
CA ASP A 40 -20.31 9.42 6.72
C ASP A 40 -21.05 9.37 5.38
N GLY A 41 -20.94 8.23 4.70
CA GLY A 41 -21.59 7.97 3.42
C GLY A 41 -20.68 7.99 2.20
N LEU A 42 -21.24 7.64 1.07
CA LEU A 42 -20.59 7.58 -0.23
C LEU A 42 -21.12 8.70 -1.13
N VAL A 43 -20.28 9.18 -2.04
CA VAL A 43 -20.64 10.24 -2.98
C VAL A 43 -20.31 9.89 -4.43
N TYR A 44 -19.11 9.33 -4.65
CA TYR A 44 -18.60 9.08 -5.99
C TYR A 44 -17.63 7.91 -6.00
N SER A 45 -17.81 6.95 -6.91
CA SER A 45 -17.08 5.67 -6.91
C SER A 45 -15.58 5.79 -7.13
N ARG A 46 -15.07 6.93 -7.68
CA ARG A 46 -13.63 7.18 -7.73
C ARG A 46 -13.04 7.40 -6.32
N PHE A 47 -13.84 7.85 -5.37
CA PHE A 47 -13.39 8.00 -3.97
C PHE A 47 -13.46 6.68 -3.22
N ASN A 48 -14.63 6.05 -3.21
CA ASN A 48 -14.87 4.71 -2.72
C ASN A 48 -16.25 4.19 -3.13
N GLY A 49 -16.51 2.91 -2.87
CA GLY A 49 -17.79 2.24 -3.09
C GLY A 49 -17.94 1.03 -2.18
N PRO A 50 -19.17 0.49 -2.01
CA PRO A 50 -19.41 -0.57 -1.03
C PRO A 50 -18.57 -1.82 -1.23
N ASN A 51 -18.32 -2.24 -2.48
CA ASN A 51 -17.51 -3.42 -2.75
C ASN A 51 -16.03 -3.20 -2.40
N GLN A 52 -15.52 -1.99 -2.68
CA GLN A 52 -14.15 -1.61 -2.34
C GLN A 52 -13.97 -1.53 -0.81
N GLU A 53 -14.88 -0.88 -0.10
CA GLU A 53 -14.82 -0.77 1.37
C GLU A 53 -14.82 -2.15 2.04
N ILE A 54 -15.72 -3.05 1.65
CA ILE A 54 -15.76 -4.41 2.20
C ILE A 54 -14.44 -5.16 1.90
N LEU A 55 -13.85 -4.96 0.73
CA LEU A 55 -12.57 -5.58 0.37
C LEU A 55 -11.42 -4.97 1.18
N GLU A 56 -11.41 -3.65 1.35
CA GLU A 56 -10.43 -2.92 2.17
C GLU A 56 -10.47 -3.43 3.61
N ASP A 57 -11.64 -3.48 4.24
CA ASP A 57 -11.83 -4.04 5.59
C ASP A 57 -11.31 -5.49 5.69
N ARG A 58 -11.59 -6.31 4.66
CA ARG A 58 -11.14 -7.71 4.65
C ARG A 58 -9.62 -7.83 4.56
N LEU A 59 -8.96 -6.99 3.75
CA LEU A 59 -7.50 -6.97 3.65
C LEU A 59 -6.86 -6.49 4.95
N ALA A 60 -7.39 -5.44 5.56
CA ALA A 60 -6.92 -4.95 6.85
C ALA A 60 -6.97 -6.04 7.93
N VAL A 61 -8.05 -6.82 7.99
CA VAL A 61 -8.16 -7.97 8.91
C VAL A 61 -7.12 -9.05 8.63
N TRP A 62 -6.88 -9.38 7.34
CA TRP A 62 -5.89 -10.39 6.97
C TRP A 62 -4.45 -9.99 7.33
N ASP A 63 -4.11 -8.71 7.17
CA ASP A 63 -2.77 -8.17 7.47
C ASP A 63 -2.60 -7.76 8.94
N GLU A 64 -3.67 -7.79 9.75
CA GLU A 64 -3.73 -7.21 11.10
C GLU A 64 -3.29 -5.73 11.08
N ALA A 65 -3.71 -5.01 10.04
CA ALA A 65 -3.46 -3.60 9.82
C ALA A 65 -4.61 -2.74 10.35
N ASP A 66 -4.34 -1.43 10.55
CA ASP A 66 -5.36 -0.49 10.99
C ASP A 66 -6.38 -0.20 9.87
N ASP A 67 -5.92 -0.16 8.61
CA ASP A 67 -6.75 0.21 7.44
C ASP A 67 -6.09 -0.29 6.15
N SER A 68 -6.82 -0.30 5.06
CA SER A 68 -6.30 -0.65 3.75
C SER A 68 -6.92 0.14 2.60
N LEU A 69 -6.31 0.06 1.42
CA LEU A 69 -6.76 0.68 0.18
C LEU A 69 -6.63 -0.32 -0.96
N VAL A 70 -7.63 -0.36 -1.85
CA VAL A 70 -7.58 -1.18 -3.05
C VAL A 70 -7.41 -0.35 -4.32
N PHE A 71 -6.70 -0.92 -5.29
CA PHE A 71 -6.23 -0.25 -6.49
C PHE A 71 -6.50 -1.10 -7.74
N SER A 72 -6.48 -0.44 -8.91
CA SER A 72 -6.69 -1.08 -10.21
C SER A 72 -5.57 -2.02 -10.65
N SER A 73 -4.40 -1.97 -10.00
CA SER A 73 -3.27 -2.89 -10.23
C SER A 73 -2.25 -2.82 -9.09
N GLY A 74 -1.36 -3.80 -8.96
CA GLY A 74 -0.23 -3.74 -8.03
C GLY A 74 0.65 -2.52 -8.29
N MET A 75 0.96 -2.22 -9.56
CA MET A 75 1.76 -1.04 -9.91
C MET A 75 1.05 0.28 -9.62
N SER A 76 -0.28 0.35 -9.74
CA SER A 76 -1.01 1.56 -9.33
C SER A 76 -1.04 1.74 -7.82
N ALA A 77 -1.03 0.65 -7.05
CA ALA A 77 -0.85 0.68 -5.60
C ALA A 77 0.53 1.23 -5.22
N ILE A 78 1.59 0.65 -5.78
CA ILE A 78 2.98 1.09 -5.56
C ILE A 78 3.17 2.55 -5.97
N ALA A 79 2.76 2.92 -7.19
CA ALA A 79 2.96 4.27 -7.71
C ALA A 79 2.21 5.32 -6.88
N THR A 80 0.95 5.05 -6.51
CA THR A 80 0.16 5.97 -5.70
C THR A 80 0.75 6.14 -4.30
N MET A 81 1.19 5.05 -3.67
CA MET A 81 1.87 5.09 -2.38
C MET A 81 3.16 5.91 -2.43
N LEU A 82 4.03 5.63 -3.42
CA LEU A 82 5.29 6.37 -3.58
C LEU A 82 5.04 7.86 -3.84
N LEU A 83 4.11 8.21 -4.73
CA LEU A 83 3.76 9.61 -5.01
C LEU A 83 3.15 10.34 -3.80
N ALA A 84 2.49 9.61 -2.90
CA ALA A 84 1.91 10.18 -1.69
C ALA A 84 2.96 10.44 -0.59
N LEU A 85 3.97 9.58 -0.49
CA LEU A 85 4.91 9.58 0.63
C LEU A 85 6.26 10.22 0.32
N VAL A 86 6.63 10.33 -0.97
CA VAL A 86 7.97 10.77 -1.40
C VAL A 86 7.87 12.05 -2.21
N GLY A 87 8.64 13.06 -1.82
CA GLY A 87 8.71 14.36 -2.46
C GLY A 87 10.02 14.61 -3.22
N GLN A 88 10.13 15.80 -3.80
CA GLN A 88 11.36 16.27 -4.42
C GLN A 88 12.50 16.33 -3.39
N ASN A 89 13.70 15.91 -3.79
CA ASN A 89 14.92 15.80 -2.97
C ASN A 89 14.91 14.69 -1.91
N ASP A 90 13.81 13.96 -1.77
CA ASP A 90 13.76 12.82 -0.86
C ASP A 90 14.55 11.62 -1.40
N VAL A 91 14.91 10.73 -0.49
CA VAL A 91 15.64 9.49 -0.76
C VAL A 91 14.76 8.28 -0.43
N ILE A 92 14.70 7.33 -1.36
CA ILE A 92 14.16 5.99 -1.13
C ILE A 92 15.34 5.04 -0.91
N VAL A 93 15.30 4.25 0.16
CA VAL A 93 16.17 3.07 0.32
C VAL A 93 15.36 1.85 -0.07
N HIS A 94 15.90 0.94 -0.87
CA HIS A 94 15.17 -0.28 -1.21
C HIS A 94 16.05 -1.53 -1.22
N SER A 95 15.41 -2.69 -1.05
CA SER A 95 16.08 -3.97 -1.28
C SER A 95 16.27 -4.20 -2.78
N GLY A 96 17.30 -4.93 -3.16
CA GLY A 96 17.53 -5.34 -4.56
C GLY A 96 17.68 -6.86 -4.69
N PRO A 97 17.14 -7.48 -5.75
CA PRO A 97 16.33 -6.87 -6.79
C PRO A 97 14.89 -6.60 -6.33
N LEU A 98 14.21 -5.68 -7.03
CA LEU A 98 12.76 -5.50 -6.97
C LEU A 98 12.12 -6.00 -8.28
N TYR A 99 10.80 -6.11 -8.29
CA TYR A 99 10.04 -6.27 -9.53
C TYR A 99 10.43 -5.19 -10.54
N ALA A 100 10.73 -5.58 -11.77
CA ALA A 100 11.35 -4.70 -12.78
C ALA A 100 10.57 -3.39 -13.04
N ALA A 101 9.23 -3.43 -12.95
CA ALA A 101 8.44 -2.21 -13.12
C ALA A 101 8.56 -1.27 -11.91
N THR A 102 8.73 -1.80 -10.69
CA THR A 102 8.99 -1.01 -9.49
C THR A 102 10.37 -0.34 -9.57
N GLU A 103 11.41 -1.06 -9.98
CA GLU A 103 12.73 -0.48 -10.23
C GLU A 103 12.65 0.62 -11.30
N THR A 104 11.94 0.37 -12.40
CA THR A 104 11.74 1.37 -13.46
C THR A 104 11.02 2.61 -12.94
N LEU A 105 9.99 2.44 -12.09
CA LEU A 105 9.27 3.54 -11.48
C LEU A 105 10.21 4.39 -10.61
N ILE A 106 10.98 3.77 -9.73
CA ILE A 106 11.90 4.48 -8.83
C ILE A 106 13.03 5.11 -9.62
N ALA A 107 13.77 4.32 -10.41
CA ALA A 107 15.02 4.75 -11.01
C ALA A 107 14.85 5.65 -12.25
N ARG A 108 13.76 5.52 -13.00
CA ARG A 108 13.59 6.24 -14.28
C ARG A 108 12.44 7.24 -14.29
N ILE A 109 11.44 7.06 -13.45
CA ILE A 109 10.28 7.96 -13.41
C ILE A 109 10.41 8.94 -12.26
N LEU A 110 10.51 8.46 -11.01
CA LEU A 110 10.59 9.34 -9.84
C LEU A 110 11.88 10.16 -9.81
N SER A 111 13.00 9.64 -10.32
CA SER A 111 14.26 10.39 -10.44
C SER A 111 14.11 11.66 -11.30
N ARG A 112 13.19 11.67 -12.29
CA ARG A 112 12.89 12.87 -13.10
C ARG A 112 12.19 13.97 -12.30
N PHE A 113 11.63 13.63 -11.15
CA PHE A 113 11.00 14.56 -10.21
C PHE A 113 11.91 14.88 -9.01
N GLY A 114 13.21 14.56 -9.12
CA GLY A 114 14.22 14.90 -8.13
C GLY A 114 14.30 13.92 -6.95
N VAL A 115 13.64 12.76 -7.03
CA VAL A 115 13.77 11.70 -6.02
C VAL A 115 15.09 10.95 -6.25
N SER A 116 15.82 10.67 -5.17
CA SER A 116 17.02 9.84 -5.18
C SER A 116 16.74 8.47 -4.58
N PHE A 117 17.57 7.49 -4.91
CA PHE A 117 17.44 6.16 -4.33
C PHE A 117 18.81 5.53 -4.07
N LEU A 118 18.85 4.64 -3.09
CA LEU A 118 19.95 3.75 -2.79
C LEU A 118 19.40 2.35 -2.56
N ASP A 119 20.15 1.32 -2.92
CA ASP A 119 19.75 -0.07 -2.76
C ASP A 119 20.80 -0.91 -2.01
N PHE A 120 20.32 -1.94 -1.34
CA PHE A 120 21.13 -2.98 -0.74
C PHE A 120 20.66 -4.36 -1.26
N PRO A 121 21.58 -5.32 -1.45
CA PRO A 121 21.21 -6.64 -1.96
C PRO A 121 20.35 -7.42 -0.96
N ALA A 122 19.42 -8.21 -1.45
CA ALA A 122 18.73 -9.20 -0.62
C ALA A 122 19.77 -10.15 0.02
N GLY A 123 19.55 -10.48 1.29
CA GLY A 123 20.55 -11.23 2.07
C GLY A 123 21.70 -10.39 2.62
N ALA A 124 21.66 -9.06 2.48
CA ALA A 124 22.62 -8.16 3.10
C ALA A 124 22.71 -8.39 4.61
N THR A 125 23.92 -8.35 5.13
CA THR A 125 24.19 -8.39 6.56
C THR A 125 23.67 -7.13 7.25
N ARG A 126 23.47 -7.19 8.54
CA ARG A 126 23.06 -6.03 9.34
C ARG A 126 24.01 -4.84 9.15
N ALA A 127 25.31 -5.07 9.11
CA ALA A 127 26.32 -4.02 8.93
C ALA A 127 26.22 -3.33 7.55
N GLU A 128 25.91 -4.08 6.50
CA GLU A 128 25.68 -3.53 5.16
C GLU A 128 24.40 -2.70 5.10
N ILE A 129 23.33 -3.09 5.81
CA ILE A 129 22.09 -2.33 5.90
C ILE A 129 22.32 -1.04 6.73
N ASP A 130 23.07 -1.13 7.84
CA ASP A 130 23.43 0.02 8.67
C ASP A 130 24.23 1.07 7.85
N ASP A 131 25.26 0.65 7.09
CA ASP A 131 26.02 1.52 6.18
C ASP A 131 25.11 2.19 5.14
N MET A 132 24.17 1.42 4.57
CA MET A 132 23.23 1.94 3.59
C MET A 132 22.29 3.00 4.18
N MET A 133 21.81 2.81 5.41
CA MET A 133 20.98 3.79 6.10
C MET A 133 21.75 5.10 6.39
N ASP A 134 23.02 4.99 6.80
CA ASP A 134 23.88 6.15 7.02
C ASP A 134 24.18 6.91 5.73
N ARG A 135 24.46 6.21 4.65
CA ARG A 135 24.67 6.81 3.32
C ARG A 135 23.39 7.50 2.81
N ALA A 136 22.22 6.89 3.00
CA ALA A 136 20.94 7.47 2.62
C ALA A 136 20.68 8.77 3.41
N LYS A 137 20.98 8.76 4.69
CA LYS A 137 20.86 9.95 5.56
C LYS A 137 21.78 11.08 5.10
N ALA A 138 23.04 10.77 4.77
CA ALA A 138 23.99 11.73 4.25
C ALA A 138 23.53 12.33 2.90
N LEU A 139 23.07 11.48 1.97
CA LEU A 139 22.55 11.91 0.67
C LEU A 139 21.31 12.79 0.81
N ALA A 140 20.37 12.43 1.71
CA ALA A 140 19.18 13.23 1.97
C ALA A 140 19.55 14.62 2.53
N ALA A 141 20.51 14.69 3.45
CA ALA A 141 21.01 15.97 4.00
C ALA A 141 21.69 16.84 2.92
N GLU A 142 22.51 16.21 2.04
CA GLU A 142 23.13 16.92 0.92
C GLU A 142 22.10 17.54 -0.03
N LYS A 143 21.00 16.83 -0.29
CA LYS A 143 19.94 17.29 -1.20
C LYS A 143 18.92 18.22 -0.54
N GLY A 144 18.97 18.41 0.77
CA GLY A 144 17.98 19.18 1.52
C GLY A 144 16.61 18.49 1.61
N GLY A 145 16.58 17.16 1.53
CA GLY A 145 15.41 16.32 1.68
C GLY A 145 15.51 15.43 2.92
N LYS A 146 14.75 14.33 2.90
CA LYS A 146 14.76 13.29 3.95
C LYS A 146 14.84 11.90 3.33
N VAL A 147 15.20 10.89 4.13
CA VAL A 147 14.91 9.51 3.77
C VAL A 147 13.41 9.30 4.02
N ALA A 148 12.63 9.22 2.96
CA ALA A 148 11.17 9.21 3.04
C ALA A 148 10.60 7.81 3.23
N LEU A 149 11.25 6.80 2.64
CA LEU A 149 10.75 5.44 2.61
C LEU A 149 11.88 4.42 2.54
N VAL A 150 11.69 3.29 3.21
CA VAL A 150 12.40 2.04 2.98
C VAL A 150 11.45 1.07 2.30
N TYR A 151 11.75 0.69 1.05
CA TYR A 151 10.88 -0.17 0.25
C TYR A 151 11.51 -1.55 0.07
N LEU A 152 10.79 -2.59 0.42
CA LEU A 152 11.25 -3.97 0.38
C LEU A 152 10.37 -4.81 -0.55
N GLU A 153 10.94 -5.88 -1.12
CA GLU A 153 10.19 -6.95 -1.78
C GLU A 153 10.75 -8.29 -1.31
N SER A 154 9.91 -9.12 -0.71
CA SER A 154 10.34 -10.41 -0.16
C SER A 154 9.20 -11.44 -0.17
N PRO A 155 9.34 -12.56 -0.91
CA PRO A 155 10.40 -12.87 -1.88
C PRO A 155 10.36 -11.98 -3.12
N ALA A 156 11.51 -11.68 -3.69
CA ALA A 156 11.63 -10.83 -4.88
C ALA A 156 11.38 -11.59 -6.18
N ASN A 157 10.70 -10.97 -7.14
CA ASN A 157 10.53 -11.51 -8.49
C ASN A 157 11.68 -11.03 -9.42
N PRO A 158 12.43 -11.92 -10.14
CA PRO A 158 12.18 -13.36 -10.30
C PRO A 158 13.07 -14.26 -9.43
N THR A 159 13.89 -13.71 -8.57
CA THR A 159 14.99 -14.43 -7.92
C THR A 159 14.59 -15.23 -6.70
N ASN A 160 13.40 -14.99 -6.14
CA ASN A 160 12.93 -15.47 -4.85
C ASN A 160 13.86 -15.08 -3.67
N ALA A 161 14.65 -14.02 -3.85
CA ALA A 161 15.53 -13.51 -2.81
C ALA A 161 14.72 -12.99 -1.62
N LEU A 162 15.20 -13.28 -0.41
CA LEU A 162 14.53 -12.93 0.84
C LEU A 162 15.23 -11.76 1.52
N VAL A 163 14.44 -10.95 2.20
CA VAL A 163 14.90 -9.83 3.04
C VAL A 163 14.43 -10.06 4.47
N ASP A 164 15.33 -9.91 5.43
CA ASP A 164 15.01 -9.91 6.85
C ASP A 164 14.43 -8.55 7.25
N VAL A 165 13.11 -8.49 7.38
CA VAL A 165 12.36 -7.27 7.71
C VAL A 165 12.72 -6.75 9.10
N GLU A 166 12.95 -7.64 10.06
CA GLU A 166 13.30 -7.26 11.44
C GLU A 166 14.72 -6.64 11.50
N ALA A 167 15.66 -7.19 10.73
CA ALA A 167 17.00 -6.62 10.61
C ALA A 167 16.95 -5.22 9.96
N VAL A 168 16.16 -5.03 8.89
CA VAL A 168 15.95 -3.72 8.26
C VAL A 168 15.31 -2.73 9.24
N ARG A 169 14.28 -3.14 9.96
CA ARG A 169 13.65 -2.32 11.00
C ARG A 169 14.67 -1.89 12.05
N ALA A 170 15.45 -2.82 12.56
CA ALA A 170 16.44 -2.54 13.59
C ALA A 170 17.54 -1.58 13.08
N SER A 171 17.97 -1.68 11.82
CA SER A 171 18.91 -0.75 11.18
C SER A 171 18.30 0.63 11.01
N ARG A 172 17.06 0.71 10.50
CA ARG A 172 16.32 1.96 10.36
C ARG A 172 16.18 2.65 11.72
N ASP A 173 15.77 1.92 12.77
CA ASP A 173 15.53 2.49 14.10
C ASP A 173 16.82 3.00 14.76
N ALA A 174 17.96 2.36 14.48
CA ALA A 174 19.27 2.82 14.93
C ALA A 174 19.72 4.10 14.20
N ALA A 175 19.54 4.15 12.88
CA ALA A 175 19.94 5.30 12.07
C ALA A 175 19.03 6.53 12.27
N PHE A 176 17.75 6.32 12.57
CA PHE A 176 16.74 7.36 12.75
C PHE A 176 16.07 7.28 14.13
N PRO A 177 16.79 7.65 15.20
CA PRO A 177 16.21 7.67 16.55
C PRO A 177 15.15 8.78 16.65
N GLY A 178 14.00 8.48 17.24
CA GLY A 178 12.90 9.43 17.42
C GLY A 178 11.65 9.10 16.61
N GLU A 179 10.71 10.02 16.54
CA GLU A 179 9.39 9.82 15.92
C GLU A 179 9.38 9.96 14.39
N GLN A 180 10.31 10.73 13.82
CA GLN A 180 10.39 10.98 12.38
C GLN A 180 11.29 9.97 11.68
N LYS A 181 10.81 8.72 11.61
CA LYS A 181 11.50 7.64 10.91
C LYS A 181 10.92 7.47 9.50
N PRO A 182 11.74 7.06 8.49
CA PRO A 182 11.18 6.60 7.23
C PRO A 182 10.31 5.36 7.46
N ALA A 183 9.13 5.33 6.88
CA ALA A 183 8.28 4.15 6.94
C ALA A 183 8.92 2.99 6.18
N ILE A 184 8.68 1.76 6.62
CA ILE A 184 9.02 0.54 5.90
C ILE A 184 7.75 0.07 5.17
N ALA A 185 7.81 -0.03 3.86
CA ALA A 185 6.80 -0.65 3.01
C ALA A 185 7.36 -1.91 2.39
N ILE A 186 6.59 -2.99 2.39
CA ILE A 186 7.03 -4.26 1.79
C ILE A 186 6.01 -4.79 0.79
N ASP A 187 6.46 -5.14 -0.39
CA ASP A 187 5.68 -5.94 -1.33
C ASP A 187 5.69 -7.42 -0.88
N ASN A 188 4.54 -7.86 -0.39
CA ASN A 188 4.29 -9.20 0.16
C ASN A 188 3.48 -10.07 -0.80
N THR A 189 3.54 -9.78 -2.10
CA THR A 189 2.69 -10.42 -3.12
C THR A 189 2.82 -11.93 -3.14
N PHE A 190 4.02 -12.48 -2.98
CA PHE A 190 4.25 -13.93 -3.12
C PHE A 190 3.88 -14.73 -1.88
N LEU A 191 4.23 -14.27 -0.71
CA LEU A 191 3.90 -14.99 0.55
C LEU A 191 2.47 -14.69 1.01
N GLY A 192 1.97 -13.49 0.72
CA GLY A 192 0.65 -13.08 1.18
C GLY A 192 0.53 -13.06 2.70
N PRO A 193 -0.65 -12.74 3.23
CA PRO A 193 -0.87 -12.58 4.67
C PRO A 193 -0.83 -13.89 5.45
N LEU A 194 -0.81 -15.06 4.78
CA LEU A 194 -0.77 -16.37 5.44
C LEU A 194 0.64 -16.80 5.83
N TRP A 195 1.63 -16.52 4.96
CA TRP A 195 2.99 -17.01 5.12
C TRP A 195 3.96 -15.95 5.64
N GLN A 196 3.60 -14.69 5.51
CA GLN A 196 4.34 -13.57 6.06
C GLN A 196 3.39 -12.49 6.56
N GLN A 197 3.66 -11.98 7.77
CA GLN A 197 2.91 -10.88 8.39
C GLN A 197 3.85 -9.70 8.67
N PRO A 198 4.15 -8.87 7.66
CA PRO A 198 5.16 -7.82 7.77
C PRO A 198 4.87 -6.78 8.84
N ILE A 199 3.60 -6.47 9.12
CA ILE A 199 3.21 -5.56 10.21
C ILE A 199 3.77 -6.04 11.55
N LYS A 200 3.68 -7.33 11.85
CA LYS A 200 4.24 -7.92 13.07
C LYS A 200 5.77 -7.87 13.10
N GLN A 201 6.40 -7.88 11.93
CA GLN A 201 7.86 -7.77 11.78
C GLN A 201 8.33 -6.31 11.86
N GLY A 202 7.41 -5.35 11.87
CA GLY A 202 7.66 -3.92 12.05
C GLY A 202 7.69 -3.10 10.77
N ALA A 203 7.10 -3.60 9.68
CA ALA A 203 6.73 -2.77 8.54
C ALA A 203 5.50 -1.92 8.89
N GLU A 204 5.43 -0.71 8.39
CA GLU A 204 4.28 0.18 8.55
C GLU A 204 3.27 0.04 7.41
N LEU A 205 3.70 -0.46 6.24
CA LEU A 205 2.86 -0.67 5.05
C LEU A 205 3.17 -2.01 4.39
N VAL A 206 2.13 -2.68 3.94
CA VAL A 206 2.20 -3.91 3.14
C VAL A 206 1.55 -3.64 1.79
N VAL A 207 2.22 -4.01 0.72
CA VAL A 207 1.75 -3.80 -0.66
C VAL A 207 1.51 -5.15 -1.34
N TYR A 208 0.51 -5.21 -2.17
CA TYR A 208 0.14 -6.41 -2.92
C TYR A 208 -0.16 -6.14 -4.39
N SER A 209 0.33 -7.02 -5.25
CA SER A 209 -0.38 -7.32 -6.48
C SER A 209 -1.47 -8.36 -6.18
N LEU A 210 -2.69 -7.91 -5.89
CA LEU A 210 -3.84 -8.79 -5.64
C LEU A 210 -4.20 -9.65 -6.88
N THR A 211 -3.64 -9.32 -8.03
CA THR A 211 -3.65 -10.09 -9.29
C THR A 211 -3.16 -11.53 -9.11
N LYS A 212 -2.20 -11.74 -8.17
CA LYS A 212 -1.50 -13.02 -8.01
C LYS A 212 -2.30 -13.99 -7.13
N TYR A 213 -1.74 -14.46 -6.03
CA TYR A 213 -2.38 -15.48 -5.18
C TYR A 213 -3.69 -15.02 -4.54
N ALA A 214 -3.85 -13.73 -4.23
CA ALA A 214 -5.10 -13.22 -3.69
C ALA A 214 -6.27 -13.40 -4.68
N GLY A 215 -6.10 -13.01 -5.94
CA GLY A 215 -7.05 -13.30 -7.01
C GLY A 215 -7.09 -14.79 -7.35
N GLY A 216 -5.93 -15.36 -7.62
CA GLY A 216 -5.68 -16.81 -7.69
C GLY A 216 -6.20 -17.55 -8.91
N HIS A 217 -6.82 -16.88 -9.90
CA HIS A 217 -7.47 -17.51 -11.04
C HIS A 217 -7.03 -16.93 -12.39
N SER A 218 -6.06 -16.00 -12.40
CA SER A 218 -5.52 -15.37 -13.62
C SER A 218 -6.57 -14.63 -14.47
N ASP A 219 -7.61 -14.09 -13.84
CA ASP A 219 -8.79 -13.51 -14.49
C ASP A 219 -9.06 -12.04 -14.07
N LEU A 220 -8.21 -11.46 -13.22
CA LEU A 220 -8.33 -10.08 -12.77
C LEU A 220 -6.96 -9.42 -12.57
N VAL A 221 -6.97 -8.09 -12.54
CA VAL A 221 -5.82 -7.26 -12.18
C VAL A 221 -6.23 -6.30 -11.08
N ALA A 222 -5.51 -6.30 -9.96
CA ALA A 222 -5.76 -5.41 -8.84
C ALA A 222 -4.52 -5.25 -7.96
N GLY A 223 -4.54 -4.24 -7.09
CA GLY A 223 -3.54 -3.98 -6.07
C GLY A 223 -4.15 -3.66 -4.72
N GLY A 224 -3.33 -3.73 -3.68
CA GLY A 224 -3.71 -3.37 -2.31
C GLY A 224 -2.56 -2.73 -1.56
N VAL A 225 -2.88 -1.87 -0.61
CA VAL A 225 -1.96 -1.35 0.40
C VAL A 225 -2.67 -1.42 1.73
N SER A 226 -2.09 -2.13 2.70
CA SER A 226 -2.58 -2.20 4.08
C SER A 226 -1.54 -1.61 5.03
N GLY A 227 -1.95 -1.06 6.16
CA GLY A 227 -0.99 -0.62 7.16
C GLY A 227 -1.52 0.37 8.17
N ASN A 228 -0.61 1.20 8.65
CA ASN A 228 -0.87 2.20 9.67
C ASN A 228 -1.87 3.26 9.20
N GLN A 229 -2.89 3.56 10.02
CA GLN A 229 -3.96 4.50 9.71
C GLN A 229 -3.46 5.87 9.25
N ALA A 230 -2.41 6.40 9.89
CA ALA A 230 -1.88 7.72 9.54
C ALA A 230 -1.30 7.74 8.13
N LEU A 231 -0.58 6.68 7.72
CA LEU A 231 -0.01 6.55 6.38
C LEU A 231 -1.10 6.28 5.33
N ILE A 232 -2.07 5.44 5.64
CA ILE A 232 -3.22 5.19 4.76
C ILE A 232 -4.00 6.48 4.50
N ASN A 233 -4.16 7.34 5.51
CA ASN A 233 -4.81 8.66 5.38
C ASN A 233 -4.01 9.63 4.49
N ILE A 234 -2.71 9.46 4.33
CA ILE A 234 -1.88 10.23 3.37
C ILE A 234 -2.06 9.68 1.94
N ILE A 235 -2.14 8.34 1.80
CA ILE A 235 -2.24 7.68 0.49
C ILE A 235 -3.64 7.82 -0.12
N ARG A 236 -4.70 7.76 0.69
CA ARG A 236 -6.10 7.82 0.25
C ARG A 236 -6.44 9.04 -0.61
N PRO A 237 -6.08 10.29 -0.23
CA PRO A 237 -6.31 11.47 -1.07
C PRO A 237 -5.59 11.39 -2.42
N MET A 238 -4.37 10.85 -2.46
CA MET A 238 -3.62 10.66 -3.70
C MET A 238 -4.33 9.68 -4.63
N ARG A 239 -4.80 8.54 -4.12
CA ARG A 239 -5.64 7.60 -4.88
C ARG A 239 -6.88 8.28 -5.44
N ASN A 240 -7.56 9.07 -4.64
CA ASN A 240 -8.79 9.77 -5.03
C ASN A 240 -8.56 10.80 -6.15
N VAL A 241 -7.41 11.49 -6.13
CA VAL A 241 -7.06 12.49 -7.16
C VAL A 241 -6.64 11.80 -8.46
N ILE A 242 -5.75 10.81 -8.40
CA ILE A 242 -5.24 10.10 -9.58
C ILE A 242 -6.31 9.16 -10.16
N GLY A 243 -7.20 8.61 -9.32
CA GLY A 243 -8.26 7.71 -9.75
C GLY A 243 -7.83 6.26 -9.94
N THR A 244 -6.79 5.82 -9.25
CA THR A 244 -6.22 4.45 -9.35
C THR A 244 -7.00 3.39 -8.57
N ILE A 245 -8.25 3.63 -8.25
CA ILE A 245 -9.10 2.73 -7.46
C ILE A 245 -9.48 1.46 -8.25
N CYS A 246 -9.67 0.36 -7.53
CA CYS A 246 -10.24 -0.89 -8.05
C CYS A 246 -11.71 -0.70 -8.42
N ASP A 247 -12.18 -1.32 -9.50
CA ASP A 247 -13.60 -1.30 -9.85
C ASP A 247 -14.43 -2.27 -8.98
N PRO A 248 -15.76 -2.06 -8.87
CA PRO A 248 -16.59 -2.86 -7.96
C PRO A 248 -16.73 -4.33 -8.38
N ASN A 249 -16.67 -4.66 -9.67
CA ASN A 249 -16.73 -6.05 -10.13
C ASN A 249 -15.46 -6.81 -9.74
N THR A 250 -14.28 -6.22 -9.99
CA THR A 250 -13.00 -6.79 -9.58
C THR A 250 -12.91 -6.92 -8.05
N ALA A 251 -13.39 -5.93 -7.29
CA ALA A 251 -13.45 -6.00 -5.84
C ALA A 251 -14.35 -7.18 -5.37
N TRP A 252 -15.49 -7.38 -6.01
CA TRP A 252 -16.37 -8.51 -5.73
C TRP A 252 -15.72 -9.86 -6.05
N MET A 253 -15.01 -9.98 -7.18
CA MET A 253 -14.26 -11.18 -7.53
C MET A 253 -13.18 -11.49 -6.51
N LEU A 254 -12.47 -10.48 -6.03
CA LEU A 254 -11.46 -10.63 -4.98
C LEU A 254 -12.10 -11.09 -3.65
N LEU A 255 -13.20 -10.50 -3.23
CA LEU A 255 -13.95 -10.94 -2.05
C LEU A 255 -14.31 -12.43 -2.13
N ARG A 256 -14.74 -12.90 -3.32
CA ARG A 256 -14.99 -14.33 -3.56
C ARG A 256 -13.71 -15.15 -3.49
N SER A 257 -12.63 -14.68 -4.07
CA SER A 257 -11.34 -15.39 -4.13
C SER A 257 -10.68 -15.52 -2.74
N LEU A 258 -10.79 -14.51 -1.90
CA LEU A 258 -10.26 -14.54 -0.54
C LEU A 258 -10.87 -15.64 0.33
N GLU A 259 -12.09 -16.08 0.05
CA GLU A 259 -12.74 -17.19 0.78
C GLU A 259 -11.97 -18.52 0.70
N THR A 260 -11.20 -18.71 -0.38
CA THR A 260 -10.42 -19.93 -0.60
C THR A 260 -8.90 -19.67 -0.58
N LEU A 261 -8.47 -18.49 -0.13
CA LEU A 261 -7.06 -18.10 -0.15
C LEU A 261 -6.17 -19.10 0.59
N GLU A 262 -6.54 -19.46 1.81
CA GLU A 262 -5.80 -20.42 2.63
C GLU A 262 -5.65 -21.78 1.94
N LEU A 263 -6.75 -22.33 1.42
CA LEU A 263 -6.74 -23.61 0.71
C LEU A 263 -5.83 -23.58 -0.52
N ARG A 264 -5.90 -22.51 -1.29
CA ARG A 264 -5.10 -22.36 -2.51
C ARG A 264 -3.63 -22.17 -2.22
N MET A 265 -3.28 -21.33 -1.26
CA MET A 265 -1.89 -21.08 -0.89
C MET A 265 -1.25 -22.28 -0.18
N THR A 266 -2.01 -23.02 0.63
CA THR A 266 -1.51 -24.25 1.25
C THR A 266 -1.22 -25.34 0.19
N ARG A 267 -1.94 -25.34 -0.92
CA ARG A 267 -1.76 -26.32 -2.00
C ARG A 267 -0.67 -25.90 -3.00
N ALA A 268 -0.48 -24.59 -3.24
CA ALA A 268 0.50 -24.09 -4.21
C ALA A 268 1.95 -24.33 -3.75
#